data_a227131a281a4111e2740a4992649d2d
#
_entry.id   a227131a281a4111e2740a4992649d2d
#
_cell.length_a   1.000
_cell.length_b   1.000
_cell.length_c   1.000
_cell.angle_alpha   90.00
_cell.angle_beta   90.00
_cell.angle_gamma   90.00
#
_symmetry.space_group_name_H-M   'P 1'
#
loop_
_entity.id
_entity.type
_entity.pdbx_description
1 polymer ?
#
loop_
_entity_poly.entity_id
_entity_poly.type
_entity_poly.pdbx_seq_one_letter_code
_entity_poly.pdbx_strand_id
1 'polypeptide(L)'
;MSNIIKISPSILSADFSKLGAEVISLEKAGADYIHIDVMDGHFVPNLTIGPEVIKKLRPLTTKIFDVHLMISPVDNFIKDFADAGADIITFHP
;
A
#
# COMPACT_ATOMS: atom_id res chain seq x y z
N MET A 1 14.20 -27.02 -5.64
CA MET A 1 13.82 -25.78 -4.97
C MET A 1 12.32 -25.71 -4.78
N SER A 2 11.91 -25.52 -3.60
CA SER A 2 10.50 -25.40 -3.32
C SER A 2 9.95 -24.10 -3.89
N ASN A 3 8.67 -24.10 -4.19
CA ASN A 3 7.98 -22.89 -4.58
C ASN A 3 7.89 -21.96 -3.40
N ILE A 4 8.23 -20.71 -3.63
CA ILE A 4 8.09 -19.69 -2.62
C ILE A 4 6.76 -18.99 -2.85
N ILE A 5 5.89 -19.07 -1.88
CA ILE A 5 4.61 -18.38 -1.92
C ILE A 5 4.82 -17.04 -1.23
N LYS A 6 4.63 -15.97 -1.99
CA LYS A 6 4.71 -14.62 -1.45
C LYS A 6 3.35 -14.18 -0.92
N ILE A 7 3.37 -13.59 0.26
CA ILE A 7 2.16 -13.15 0.93
C ILE A 7 2.13 -11.62 0.91
N SER A 8 1.04 -11.07 0.39
CA SER A 8 0.83 -9.64 0.26
C SER A 8 -0.53 -9.24 0.85
N PRO A 9 -0.64 -9.21 2.18
CA PRO A 9 -1.90 -8.83 2.81
C PRO A 9 -2.19 -7.35 2.61
N SER A 10 -3.47 -7.02 2.47
CA SER A 10 -3.92 -5.64 2.32
C SER A 10 -4.13 -4.99 3.67
N ILE A 11 -3.72 -3.73 3.80
CA ILE A 11 -4.03 -2.94 4.98
C ILE A 11 -5.40 -2.27 4.91
N LEU A 12 -6.16 -2.49 3.82
CA LEU A 12 -7.48 -1.89 3.66
C LEU A 12 -8.46 -2.31 4.77
N SER A 13 -8.34 -3.55 5.24
CA SER A 13 -9.17 -4.07 6.32
C SER A 13 -8.58 -3.82 7.71
N ALA A 14 -7.44 -3.16 7.79
CA ALA A 14 -6.80 -2.86 9.07
C ALA A 14 -7.54 -1.74 9.80
N ASP A 15 -7.26 -1.64 11.10
CA ASP A 15 -7.75 -0.51 11.89
C ASP A 15 -6.92 0.73 11.53
N PHE A 16 -7.52 1.66 10.80
CA PHE A 16 -6.84 2.84 10.31
C PHE A 16 -6.30 3.74 11.43
N SER A 17 -6.88 3.65 12.62
CA SER A 17 -6.34 4.39 13.78
C SER A 17 -5.02 3.83 14.28
N LYS A 18 -4.64 2.65 13.82
CA LYS A 18 -3.43 1.93 14.25
C LYS A 18 -2.63 1.39 13.07
N LEU A 19 -2.62 2.10 11.94
CA LEU A 19 -1.98 1.61 10.72
C LEU A 19 -0.51 1.23 10.93
N GLY A 20 0.24 2.04 11.68
CA GLY A 20 1.64 1.74 11.93
C GLY A 20 1.83 0.42 12.66
N ALA A 21 1.05 0.18 13.70
CA ALA A 21 1.10 -1.07 14.45
C ALA A 21 0.67 -2.25 13.59
N GLU A 22 -0.32 -2.04 12.72
CA GLU A 22 -0.78 -3.09 11.80
C GLU A 22 0.29 -3.49 10.80
N VAL A 23 1.02 -2.52 10.24
CA VAL A 23 2.12 -2.79 9.33
C VAL A 23 3.20 -3.62 10.02
N ILE A 24 3.57 -3.25 11.23
CA ILE A 24 4.57 -3.98 12.03
C ILE A 24 4.07 -5.41 12.32
N SER A 25 2.80 -5.56 12.66
CA SER A 25 2.21 -6.87 12.92
C SER A 25 2.24 -7.77 11.71
N LEU A 26 1.95 -7.22 10.51
CA LEU A 26 1.99 -8.00 9.28
C LEU A 26 3.40 -8.48 8.98
N GLU A 27 4.40 -7.64 9.19
CA GLU A 27 5.79 -8.05 9.02
C GLU A 27 6.15 -9.19 9.97
N LYS A 28 5.78 -9.09 11.23
CA LYS A 28 6.04 -10.14 12.24
C LYS A 28 5.31 -11.44 11.91
N ALA A 29 4.16 -11.35 11.26
CA ALA A 29 3.38 -12.50 10.84
C ALA A 29 3.96 -13.17 9.59
N GLY A 30 5.00 -12.61 9.00
CA GLY A 30 5.68 -13.22 7.86
C GLY A 30 5.26 -12.71 6.50
N ALA A 31 4.60 -11.55 6.42
CA ALA A 31 4.24 -10.96 5.15
C ALA A 31 5.49 -10.64 4.33
N ASP A 32 5.45 -10.91 3.04
CA ASP A 32 6.53 -10.58 2.11
C ASP A 32 6.35 -9.18 1.53
N TYR A 33 5.11 -8.82 1.23
CA TYR A 33 4.71 -7.51 0.72
C TYR A 33 3.62 -6.95 1.61
N ILE A 34 3.49 -5.63 1.62
CA ILE A 34 2.35 -4.94 2.23
C ILE A 34 1.54 -4.36 1.08
N HIS A 35 0.33 -4.85 0.90
CA HIS A 35 -0.53 -4.40 -0.18
C HIS A 35 -1.36 -3.20 0.28
N ILE A 36 -1.33 -2.13 -0.52
CA ILE A 36 -2.00 -0.87 -0.18
C ILE A 36 -2.92 -0.49 -1.34
N ASP A 37 -4.23 -0.55 -1.11
CA ASP A 37 -5.23 -0.12 -2.08
C ASP A 37 -5.55 1.35 -1.86
N VAL A 38 -5.36 2.15 -2.90
CA VAL A 38 -5.63 3.60 -2.86
C VAL A 38 -6.84 3.90 -3.72
N MET A 39 -7.87 4.46 -3.11
CA MET A 39 -9.14 4.78 -3.75
C MET A 39 -9.45 6.24 -3.52
N ASP A 40 -10.01 6.93 -4.54
CA ASP A 40 -10.19 8.38 -4.53
C ASP A 40 -11.66 8.85 -4.51
N GLY A 41 -12.61 7.92 -4.50
CA GLY A 41 -14.02 8.27 -4.57
C GLY A 41 -14.52 8.62 -5.96
N HIS A 42 -13.65 8.60 -6.98
CA HIS A 42 -13.99 8.87 -8.37
C HIS A 42 -13.92 7.61 -9.22
N PHE A 43 -12.75 7.00 -9.29
CA PHE A 43 -12.56 5.75 -10.04
C PHE A 43 -13.38 4.62 -9.42
N VAL A 44 -13.39 4.57 -8.08
CA VAL A 44 -14.23 3.64 -7.30
C VAL A 44 -14.95 4.42 -6.21
N PRO A 45 -16.13 3.96 -5.74
CA PRO A 45 -16.93 4.73 -4.78
C PRO A 45 -16.45 4.56 -3.34
N ASN A 46 -15.17 4.79 -3.10
CA ASN A 46 -14.60 4.74 -1.77
C ASN A 46 -13.38 5.67 -1.70
N LEU A 47 -13.03 6.06 -0.48
CA LEU A 47 -11.83 6.85 -0.19
C LEU A 47 -10.99 6.09 0.80
N THR A 48 -9.68 5.96 0.55
CA THR A 48 -8.79 5.29 1.49
C THR A 48 -7.67 6.22 1.95
N ILE A 49 -6.48 6.10 1.40
CA ILE A 49 -5.32 6.84 1.90
C ILE A 49 -4.58 7.50 0.75
N GLY A 50 -3.75 8.48 1.09
CA GLY A 50 -2.93 9.20 0.14
C GLY A 50 -1.44 8.93 0.35
N PRO A 51 -0.59 9.59 -0.49
CA PRO A 51 0.86 9.35 -0.40
C PRO A 51 1.47 9.75 0.93
N GLU A 52 0.91 10.73 1.61
CA GLU A 52 1.45 11.18 2.89
C GLU A 52 1.35 10.10 3.96
N VAL A 53 0.29 9.31 3.94
CA VAL A 53 0.12 8.18 4.87
C VAL A 53 1.18 7.12 4.59
N ILE A 54 1.39 6.79 3.31
CA ILE A 54 2.40 5.81 2.92
C ILE A 54 3.79 6.28 3.35
N LYS A 55 4.08 7.55 3.17
CA LYS A 55 5.35 8.14 3.59
C LYS A 55 5.60 7.97 5.09
N LYS A 56 4.55 8.13 5.90
CA LYS A 56 4.66 7.94 7.35
C LYS A 56 4.84 6.48 7.74
N LEU A 57 4.28 5.57 6.96
CA LEU A 57 4.41 4.14 7.22
C LEU A 57 5.75 3.56 6.75
N ARG A 58 6.39 4.18 5.75
CA ARG A 58 7.58 3.63 5.12
C ARG A 58 8.71 3.30 6.09
N PRO A 59 9.05 4.15 7.07
CA PRO A 59 10.15 3.84 7.99
C PRO A 59 9.88 2.68 8.95
N LEU A 60 8.64 2.21 9.04
CA LEU A 60 8.24 1.20 10.03
C LEU A 60 8.54 -0.23 9.58
N THR A 61 8.88 -0.43 8.31
CA THR A 61 9.15 -1.76 7.78
C THR A 61 10.10 -1.68 6.60
N THR A 62 10.84 -2.76 6.36
CA THR A 62 11.67 -2.91 5.16
C THR A 62 10.96 -3.72 4.07
N LYS A 63 9.74 -4.19 4.35
CA LYS A 63 8.99 -4.97 3.38
C LYS A 63 8.57 -4.12 2.20
N ILE A 64 8.31 -4.78 1.07
CA ILE A 64 7.91 -4.13 -0.17
C ILE A 64 6.48 -3.60 -0.03
N PHE A 65 6.28 -2.32 -0.36
CA PHE A 65 4.95 -1.74 -0.48
C PHE A 65 4.44 -1.94 -1.90
N ASP A 66 3.42 -2.76 -2.02
CA ASP A 66 2.73 -3.07 -3.28
C ASP A 66 1.48 -2.19 -3.32
N VAL A 67 1.55 -1.08 -4.04
CA VAL A 67 0.52 -0.04 -4.03
C VAL A 67 -0.33 -0.14 -5.30
N HIS A 68 -1.63 -0.33 -5.12
CA HIS A 68 -2.60 -0.41 -6.20
C HIS A 68 -3.42 0.87 -6.24
N LEU A 69 -3.25 1.66 -7.30
CA LEU A 69 -3.90 2.96 -7.46
C LEU A 69 -5.21 2.81 -8.23
N MET A 70 -6.31 3.02 -7.52
CA MET A 70 -7.65 3.08 -8.10
C MET A 70 -8.13 4.52 -8.03
N ILE A 71 -7.45 5.38 -8.78
CA ILE A 71 -7.65 6.83 -8.75
C ILE A 71 -7.71 7.39 -10.17
N SER A 72 -8.32 8.57 -10.33
CA SER A 72 -8.42 9.26 -11.61
C SER A 72 -8.30 10.77 -11.39
N PRO A 73 -7.41 11.47 -12.12
CA PRO A 73 -6.40 10.94 -13.04
C PRO A 73 -5.20 10.38 -12.28
N VAL A 74 -4.67 9.25 -12.73
CA VAL A 74 -3.59 8.56 -12.04
C VAL A 74 -2.23 9.23 -12.30
N ASP A 75 -2.03 9.78 -13.49
CA ASP A 75 -0.74 10.33 -13.91
C ASP A 75 -0.19 11.38 -12.94
N ASN A 76 -1.08 12.16 -12.35
CA ASN A 76 -0.67 13.22 -11.44
C ASN A 76 -0.09 12.70 -10.13
N PHE A 77 -0.29 11.44 -9.82
CA PHE A 77 0.03 10.90 -8.50
C PHE A 77 1.07 9.78 -8.50
N ILE A 78 1.41 9.20 -9.66
CA ILE A 78 2.35 8.08 -9.72
C ILE A 78 3.68 8.45 -9.06
N LYS A 79 4.22 9.62 -9.39
CA LYS A 79 5.48 10.08 -8.82
C LYS A 79 5.35 10.29 -7.31
N ASP A 80 4.24 10.85 -6.86
CA ASP A 80 4.03 11.13 -5.44
C ASP A 80 4.03 9.84 -4.62
N PHE A 81 3.40 8.79 -5.12
CA PHE A 81 3.37 7.50 -4.43
C PHE A 81 4.73 6.80 -4.48
N ALA A 82 5.45 6.93 -5.59
CA ALA A 82 6.81 6.39 -5.68
C ALA A 82 7.72 7.08 -4.67
N ASP A 83 7.67 8.41 -4.60
CA ASP A 83 8.47 9.20 -3.66
C ASP A 83 8.10 8.90 -2.20
N ALA A 84 6.86 8.54 -1.94
CA ALA A 84 6.40 8.19 -0.60
C ALA A 84 6.94 6.84 -0.12
N GLY A 85 7.42 6.00 -1.03
CA GLY A 85 8.01 4.72 -0.68
C GLY A 85 7.37 3.50 -1.29
N ALA A 86 6.47 3.66 -2.27
CA ALA A 86 5.91 2.54 -3.01
C ALA A 86 7.02 1.86 -3.82
N ASP A 87 7.12 0.55 -3.69
CA ASP A 87 8.09 -0.24 -4.45
C ASP A 87 7.48 -0.78 -5.74
N ILE A 88 6.21 -1.14 -5.68
CA ILE A 88 5.44 -1.62 -6.83
C ILE A 88 4.19 -0.75 -6.93
N ILE A 89 3.91 -0.24 -8.13
CA ILE A 89 2.73 0.57 -8.38
C ILE A 89 1.94 -0.08 -9.52
N THR A 90 0.69 -0.44 -9.21
CA THR A 90 -0.26 -0.96 -10.20
C THR A 90 -1.36 0.08 -10.40
N PHE A 91 -1.71 0.36 -11.64
CA PHE A 91 -2.75 1.33 -11.93
C PHE A 91 -3.54 0.91 -13.16
N HIS A 92 -4.66 1.60 -13.40
CA HIS A 92 -5.55 1.32 -14.53
C HIS A 92 -5.43 2.48 -15.53
N PRO A 93 -4.93 2.22 -16.74
CA PRO A 93 -4.79 3.25 -17.77
C PRO A 93 -6.14 3.75 -18.33
#